data_bd92fcdf9b489603ba896f8305ffd270
#
_entry.id   bd92fcdf9b489603ba896f8305ffd270
#
_cell.length_a   1.000
_cell.length_b   1.000
_cell.length_c   1.000
_cell.angle_alpha   90.00
_cell.angle_beta   90.00
_cell.angle_gamma   90.00
#
_symmetry.space_group_name_H-M   'P 1'
#
loop_
_entity.id
_entity.type
_entity.pdbx_description
1 polymer ?
#
loop_
_entity_poly.entity_id
_entity_poly.type
_entity_poly.pdbx_seq_one_letter_code
_entity_poly.pdbx_strand_id
1 'polypeptide(L)'
;MAAGKKSVRIAVVGMGIGRPNGAALARNPRGNVVALCDLLEDRMKAFAKDLPGKVKFYTDYKEMCKAEDIDAVFVGTPNQWHVPIALEAVRNGKHVMVTKPLADSEDAAKEVVAEAEASGVVNMMSLSTRFGNDCQYLGNLARDDYFGELYYARARSVRRSGIPAWNLGFIQKGGGAFRDMGVHVLDSAWWILGLPKPIAVLGAAGAKFGPRGLGYWNGTKAPKEIYEKYDSDDYAGGFITFEGGVGLQVESFWASHQPNEFQIELFGTEAGATMSPLRLYRTDKKGEFEDIDGKPPKSKYGSAWDAIAGHFIECILDDVTCKAPLRHGLIVQQMMEGLLKSAETGREVEIDAAVEA
;
A
#
# COMPACT_ATOMS: atom_id res chain seq x y z
N MET A 1 -13.31 -35.50 7.31
CA MET A 1 -12.56 -34.26 7.13
C MET A 1 -12.38 -34.07 5.63
N ALA A 2 -12.99 -33.05 5.04
CA ALA A 2 -12.76 -32.73 3.62
C ALA A 2 -11.29 -32.43 3.42
N ALA A 3 -10.66 -33.01 2.38
CA ALA A 3 -9.27 -32.70 2.04
C ALA A 3 -9.15 -31.19 1.80
N GLY A 4 -8.39 -30.48 2.65
CA GLY A 4 -8.21 -29.04 2.57
C GLY A 4 -7.73 -28.65 1.16
N LYS A 5 -8.22 -27.51 0.66
CA LYS A 5 -7.83 -26.95 -0.64
C LYS A 5 -6.31 -26.82 -0.72
N LYS A 6 -5.69 -27.44 -1.74
CA LYS A 6 -4.24 -27.42 -1.91
C LYS A 6 -3.71 -26.15 -2.57
N SER A 7 -4.58 -25.39 -3.27
CA SER A 7 -4.23 -24.15 -3.97
C SER A 7 -5.45 -23.24 -4.09
N VAL A 8 -5.18 -21.92 -4.27
CA VAL A 8 -6.18 -20.86 -4.47
C VAL A 8 -6.31 -20.58 -5.96
N ARG A 9 -7.53 -20.64 -6.50
CA ARG A 9 -7.86 -20.27 -7.89
C ARG A 9 -8.14 -18.77 -7.94
N ILE A 10 -7.30 -18.02 -8.64
CA ILE A 10 -7.24 -16.55 -8.56
C ILE A 10 -7.61 -15.95 -9.91
N ALA A 11 -8.47 -14.95 -9.89
CA ALA A 11 -8.70 -14.05 -11.01
C ALA A 11 -7.93 -12.74 -10.81
N VAL A 12 -7.40 -12.17 -11.90
CA VAL A 12 -6.71 -10.87 -11.89
C VAL A 12 -7.51 -9.89 -12.76
N VAL A 13 -7.89 -8.75 -12.16
CA VAL A 13 -8.65 -7.70 -12.84
C VAL A 13 -7.78 -6.47 -13.06
N GLY A 14 -7.70 -6.00 -14.33
CA GLY A 14 -6.85 -4.86 -14.73
C GLY A 14 -5.41 -5.28 -15.04
N MET A 15 -5.01 -5.15 -16.29
CA MET A 15 -3.68 -5.58 -16.77
C MET A 15 -2.60 -4.49 -16.68
N GLY A 16 -2.79 -3.48 -15.86
CA GLY A 16 -1.75 -2.51 -15.47
C GLY A 16 -0.90 -3.08 -14.32
N ILE A 17 -1.18 -2.61 -13.09
CA ILE A 17 -0.54 -3.11 -11.86
C ILE A 17 -0.95 -4.57 -11.56
N GLY A 18 -2.01 -5.07 -12.17
CA GLY A 18 -2.43 -6.47 -12.07
C GLY A 18 -1.41 -7.45 -12.62
N ARG A 19 -0.62 -7.09 -13.65
CA ARG A 19 0.39 -8.00 -14.20
C ARG A 19 1.47 -8.38 -13.20
N PRO A 20 2.22 -7.46 -12.57
CA PRO A 20 3.26 -7.82 -11.61
C PRO A 20 2.69 -8.54 -10.37
N ASN A 21 1.50 -8.17 -9.88
CA ASN A 21 0.85 -8.86 -8.76
C ASN A 21 0.36 -10.27 -9.18
N GLY A 22 -0.29 -10.38 -10.32
CA GLY A 22 -0.74 -11.67 -10.87
C GLY A 22 0.44 -12.62 -11.14
N ALA A 23 1.56 -12.11 -11.65
CA ALA A 23 2.78 -12.87 -11.81
C ALA A 23 3.34 -13.36 -10.47
N ALA A 24 3.32 -12.53 -9.42
CA ALA A 24 3.73 -12.94 -8.08
C ALA A 24 2.79 -14.03 -7.49
N LEU A 25 1.49 -13.88 -7.67
CA LEU A 25 0.51 -14.89 -7.28
C LEU A 25 0.73 -16.22 -8.02
N ALA A 26 1.03 -16.16 -9.32
CA ALA A 26 1.28 -17.35 -10.14
C ALA A 26 2.64 -18.05 -9.83
N ARG A 27 3.64 -17.31 -9.32
CA ARG A 27 4.91 -17.90 -8.86
C ARG A 27 4.78 -18.68 -7.56
N ASN A 28 3.76 -18.37 -6.75
CA ASN A 28 3.52 -19.15 -5.53
C ASN A 28 3.01 -20.57 -5.90
N PRO A 29 3.62 -21.66 -5.39
CA PRO A 29 3.21 -23.02 -5.75
C PRO A 29 1.77 -23.38 -5.35
N ARG A 30 1.16 -22.59 -4.44
CA ARG A 30 -0.23 -22.74 -4.01
C ARG A 30 -1.16 -21.68 -4.64
N GLY A 31 -0.65 -20.81 -5.51
CA GLY A 31 -1.42 -19.83 -6.27
C GLY A 31 -1.65 -20.29 -7.71
N ASN A 32 -2.89 -20.28 -8.17
CA ASN A 32 -3.24 -20.64 -9.54
C ASN A 32 -4.05 -19.52 -10.18
N VAL A 33 -3.44 -18.73 -11.05
CA VAL A 33 -4.16 -17.71 -11.82
C VAL A 33 -4.95 -18.41 -12.92
N VAL A 34 -6.28 -18.45 -12.78
CA VAL A 34 -7.21 -19.17 -13.66
C VAL A 34 -8.01 -18.24 -14.58
N ALA A 35 -8.06 -16.94 -14.26
CA ALA A 35 -8.82 -15.98 -15.04
C ALA A 35 -8.14 -14.61 -15.08
N LEU A 36 -8.33 -13.89 -16.17
CA LEU A 36 -7.92 -12.50 -16.37
C LEU A 36 -9.16 -11.70 -16.80
N CYS A 37 -9.30 -10.48 -16.30
CA CYS A 37 -10.36 -9.57 -16.67
C CYS A 37 -9.79 -8.17 -17.00
N ASP A 38 -10.02 -7.70 -18.22
CA ASP A 38 -9.66 -6.36 -18.70
C ASP A 38 -10.56 -5.98 -19.88
N LEU A 39 -10.81 -4.70 -20.07
CA LEU A 39 -11.55 -4.19 -21.22
C LEU A 39 -10.83 -4.46 -22.55
N LEU A 40 -9.51 -4.62 -22.52
CA LEU A 40 -8.65 -4.81 -23.67
C LEU A 40 -8.10 -6.25 -23.70
N GLU A 41 -8.71 -7.09 -24.55
CA GLU A 41 -8.36 -8.51 -24.66
C GLU A 41 -6.87 -8.74 -24.98
N ASP A 42 -6.27 -7.87 -25.80
CA ASP A 42 -4.87 -8.01 -26.16
C ASP A 42 -3.91 -7.87 -24.96
N ARG A 43 -4.28 -7.09 -23.94
CA ARG A 43 -3.52 -7.01 -22.69
C ARG A 43 -3.56 -8.33 -21.92
N MET A 44 -4.74 -8.98 -21.88
CA MET A 44 -4.89 -10.30 -21.27
C MET A 44 -4.11 -11.37 -22.02
N LYS A 45 -4.18 -11.39 -23.36
CA LYS A 45 -3.40 -12.30 -24.21
C LYS A 45 -1.89 -12.13 -24.02
N ALA A 46 -1.43 -10.88 -23.87
CA ALA A 46 -0.02 -10.59 -23.62
C ALA A 46 0.43 -11.15 -22.25
N PHE A 47 -0.36 -10.96 -21.19
CA PHE A 47 -0.01 -11.46 -19.87
C PHE A 47 -0.18 -12.99 -19.75
N ALA A 48 -1.15 -13.58 -20.42
CA ALA A 48 -1.38 -15.02 -20.40
C ALA A 48 -0.18 -15.85 -20.89
N LYS A 49 0.69 -15.27 -21.73
CA LYS A 49 1.93 -15.91 -22.20
C LYS A 49 2.95 -16.13 -21.08
N ASP A 50 2.89 -15.30 -20.03
CA ASP A 50 3.79 -15.33 -18.89
C ASP A 50 3.27 -16.25 -17.77
N LEU A 51 2.05 -16.79 -17.90
CA LEU A 51 1.41 -17.63 -16.89
C LEU A 51 1.60 -19.14 -17.16
N PRO A 52 1.74 -19.96 -16.12
CA PRO A 52 2.08 -21.40 -16.28
C PRO A 52 0.93 -22.27 -16.80
N GLY A 53 -0.32 -21.72 -16.89
CA GLY A 53 -1.50 -22.49 -17.23
C GLY A 53 -2.43 -21.80 -18.22
N LYS A 54 -3.50 -22.50 -18.61
CA LYS A 54 -4.57 -21.88 -19.39
C LYS A 54 -5.42 -20.99 -18.49
N VAL A 55 -5.72 -19.79 -18.96
CA VAL A 55 -6.55 -18.81 -18.26
C VAL A 55 -7.78 -18.47 -19.09
N LYS A 56 -8.91 -18.23 -18.41
CA LYS A 56 -10.12 -17.70 -19.02
C LYS A 56 -10.01 -16.17 -19.13
N PHE A 57 -10.61 -15.59 -20.18
CA PHE A 57 -10.68 -14.14 -20.36
C PHE A 57 -12.10 -13.66 -20.14
N TYR A 58 -12.22 -12.56 -19.42
CA TYR A 58 -13.47 -11.86 -19.16
C TYR A 58 -13.32 -10.39 -19.51
N THR A 59 -14.32 -9.79 -20.10
CA THR A 59 -14.42 -8.33 -20.31
C THR A 59 -15.40 -7.69 -19.34
N ASP A 60 -16.17 -8.50 -18.63
CA ASP A 60 -17.09 -8.09 -17.57
C ASP A 60 -16.68 -8.78 -16.25
N TYR A 61 -16.30 -7.95 -15.25
CA TYR A 61 -15.91 -8.44 -13.93
C TYR A 61 -17.07 -9.06 -13.15
N LYS A 62 -18.33 -8.66 -13.43
CA LYS A 62 -19.51 -9.22 -12.78
C LYS A 62 -19.73 -10.67 -13.19
N GLU A 63 -19.56 -10.97 -14.46
CA GLU A 63 -19.58 -12.34 -14.98
C GLU A 63 -18.45 -13.18 -14.39
N MET A 64 -17.25 -12.60 -14.31
CA MET A 64 -16.08 -13.26 -13.73
C MET A 64 -16.30 -13.59 -12.24
N CYS A 65 -16.85 -12.66 -11.45
CA CYS A 65 -17.06 -12.88 -10.01
C CYS A 65 -18.09 -13.99 -9.71
N LYS A 66 -19.03 -14.27 -10.62
CA LYS A 66 -20.01 -15.37 -10.49
C LYS A 66 -19.42 -16.75 -10.77
N ALA A 67 -18.23 -16.84 -11.38
CA ALA A 67 -17.66 -18.12 -11.77
C ALA A 67 -17.29 -18.97 -10.55
N GLU A 68 -17.76 -20.23 -10.51
CA GLU A 68 -17.54 -21.16 -9.38
C GLU A 68 -16.10 -21.67 -9.30
N ASP A 69 -15.35 -21.58 -10.39
CA ASP A 69 -13.95 -21.98 -10.47
C ASP A 69 -12.95 -20.88 -10.09
N ILE A 70 -13.42 -19.80 -9.46
CA ILE A 70 -12.62 -18.71 -8.89
C ILE A 70 -12.85 -18.67 -7.37
N ASP A 71 -11.76 -18.63 -6.59
CA ASP A 71 -11.78 -18.54 -5.13
C ASP A 71 -11.48 -17.12 -4.65
N ALA A 72 -10.59 -16.41 -5.36
CA ALA A 72 -10.10 -15.09 -4.97
C ALA A 72 -9.95 -14.17 -6.19
N VAL A 73 -10.04 -12.86 -5.93
CA VAL A 73 -9.92 -11.82 -6.95
C VAL A 73 -8.82 -10.84 -6.53
N PHE A 74 -7.84 -10.60 -7.40
CA PHE A 74 -6.93 -9.46 -7.30
C PHE A 74 -7.49 -8.30 -8.13
N VAL A 75 -7.68 -7.14 -7.49
CA VAL A 75 -8.17 -5.90 -8.12
C VAL A 75 -7.02 -4.94 -8.36
N GLY A 76 -6.65 -4.75 -9.63
CA GLY A 76 -5.54 -3.89 -10.07
C GLY A 76 -5.93 -2.92 -11.18
N THR A 77 -7.13 -2.36 -11.09
CA THR A 77 -7.73 -1.40 -12.02
C THR A 77 -7.36 0.06 -11.64
N PRO A 78 -7.81 1.09 -12.39
CA PRO A 78 -7.84 2.46 -11.89
C PRO A 78 -8.73 2.62 -10.64
N ASN A 79 -8.39 3.58 -9.79
CA ASN A 79 -8.93 3.74 -8.42
C ASN A 79 -10.47 3.68 -8.32
N GLN A 80 -11.19 4.35 -9.23
CA GLN A 80 -12.66 4.40 -9.24
C GLN A 80 -13.33 3.03 -9.45
N TRP A 81 -12.58 2.02 -9.87
CA TRP A 81 -13.07 0.66 -10.08
C TRP A 81 -12.70 -0.31 -8.96
N HIS A 82 -11.87 0.11 -7.99
CA HIS A 82 -11.44 -0.78 -6.90
C HIS A 82 -12.64 -1.27 -6.09
N VAL A 83 -13.42 -0.35 -5.57
CA VAL A 83 -14.57 -0.67 -4.71
C VAL A 83 -15.68 -1.40 -5.46
N PRO A 84 -16.15 -0.96 -6.64
CA PRO A 84 -17.17 -1.70 -7.38
C PRO A 84 -16.81 -3.16 -7.67
N ILE A 85 -15.56 -3.42 -8.03
CA ILE A 85 -15.09 -4.78 -8.33
C ILE A 85 -14.91 -5.59 -7.04
N ALA A 86 -14.35 -4.99 -5.98
CA ALA A 86 -14.17 -5.66 -4.71
C ALA A 86 -15.51 -6.04 -4.06
N LEU A 87 -16.49 -5.15 -4.07
CA LEU A 87 -17.85 -5.44 -3.60
C LEU A 87 -18.51 -6.59 -4.37
N GLU A 88 -18.39 -6.59 -5.71
CA GLU A 88 -18.94 -7.69 -6.51
C GLU A 88 -18.25 -9.02 -6.17
N ALA A 89 -16.92 -9.01 -5.98
CA ALA A 89 -16.19 -10.20 -5.57
C ALA A 89 -16.65 -10.71 -4.19
N VAL A 90 -16.70 -9.83 -3.20
CA VAL A 90 -17.11 -10.14 -1.82
C VAL A 90 -18.56 -10.70 -1.79
N ARG A 91 -19.51 -10.04 -2.47
CA ARG A 91 -20.91 -10.46 -2.55
C ARG A 91 -21.10 -11.83 -3.22
N ASN A 92 -20.15 -12.24 -4.04
CA ASN A 92 -20.10 -13.59 -4.62
C ASN A 92 -19.20 -14.56 -3.79
N GLY A 93 -18.88 -14.23 -2.54
CA GLY A 93 -18.13 -15.08 -1.63
C GLY A 93 -16.66 -15.28 -2.00
N LYS A 94 -16.07 -14.37 -2.80
CA LYS A 94 -14.67 -14.46 -3.20
C LYS A 94 -13.78 -13.72 -2.21
N HIS A 95 -12.64 -14.31 -1.84
CA HIS A 95 -11.57 -13.59 -1.17
C HIS A 95 -11.05 -12.46 -2.08
N VAL A 96 -10.62 -11.34 -1.49
CA VAL A 96 -10.26 -10.18 -2.30
C VAL A 96 -8.93 -9.56 -1.85
N MET A 97 -8.08 -9.22 -2.83
CA MET A 97 -6.91 -8.38 -2.61
C MET A 97 -7.00 -7.17 -3.55
N VAL A 98 -6.95 -5.97 -2.98
CA VAL A 98 -7.09 -4.70 -3.71
C VAL A 98 -5.75 -3.96 -3.72
N THR A 99 -5.35 -3.39 -4.86
CA THR A 99 -4.17 -2.52 -4.91
C THR A 99 -4.40 -1.18 -4.21
N LYS A 100 -3.33 -0.45 -3.90
CA LYS A 100 -3.41 0.91 -3.35
C LYS A 100 -3.77 1.95 -4.45
N PRO A 101 -4.44 3.06 -4.10
CA PRO A 101 -5.17 3.31 -2.87
C PRO A 101 -6.43 2.44 -2.78
N LEU A 102 -7.02 2.30 -1.59
CA LEU A 102 -8.19 1.42 -1.41
C LEU A 102 -9.38 1.85 -2.26
N ALA A 103 -9.68 3.14 -2.25
CA ALA A 103 -10.84 3.73 -2.91
C ALA A 103 -10.54 5.16 -3.40
N ASP A 104 -11.46 5.72 -4.16
CA ASP A 104 -11.46 7.12 -4.59
C ASP A 104 -12.17 8.05 -3.59
N SER A 105 -12.88 7.50 -2.59
CA SER A 105 -13.51 8.24 -1.49
C SER A 105 -13.53 7.42 -0.20
N GLU A 106 -13.62 8.12 0.95
CA GLU A 106 -13.71 7.48 2.26
C GLU A 106 -15.00 6.67 2.42
N ASP A 107 -16.13 7.18 1.93
CA ASP A 107 -17.42 6.47 2.03
C ASP A 107 -17.40 5.14 1.26
N ALA A 108 -16.83 5.15 0.06
CA ALA A 108 -16.67 3.92 -0.72
C ALA A 108 -15.70 2.94 -0.03
N ALA A 109 -14.64 3.44 0.60
CA ALA A 109 -13.73 2.60 1.40
C ALA A 109 -14.43 1.98 2.61
N LYS A 110 -15.26 2.74 3.33
CA LYS A 110 -16.07 2.24 4.47
C LYS A 110 -17.04 1.16 4.02
N GLU A 111 -17.73 1.34 2.87
CA GLU A 111 -18.66 0.34 2.34
C GLU A 111 -17.97 -0.99 2.06
N VAL A 112 -16.86 -0.99 1.34
CA VAL A 112 -16.18 -2.24 0.98
C VAL A 112 -15.56 -2.95 2.19
N VAL A 113 -15.06 -2.20 3.18
CA VAL A 113 -14.54 -2.77 4.42
C VAL A 113 -15.66 -3.45 5.21
N ALA A 114 -16.78 -2.75 5.44
CA ALA A 114 -17.93 -3.31 6.16
C ALA A 114 -18.48 -4.58 5.51
N GLU A 115 -18.63 -4.57 4.17
CA GLU A 115 -19.13 -5.74 3.43
C GLU A 115 -18.16 -6.92 3.51
N ALA A 116 -16.83 -6.65 3.35
CA ALA A 116 -15.82 -7.69 3.40
C ALA A 116 -15.71 -8.35 4.79
N GLU A 117 -15.82 -7.56 5.85
CA GLU A 117 -15.82 -8.06 7.24
C GLU A 117 -17.08 -8.86 7.55
N ALA A 118 -18.25 -8.34 7.17
CA ALA A 118 -19.52 -9.04 7.38
C ALA A 118 -19.60 -10.39 6.64
N SER A 119 -18.97 -10.50 5.48
CA SER A 119 -18.96 -11.73 4.68
C SER A 119 -17.97 -12.79 5.20
N GLY A 120 -17.01 -12.43 6.05
CA GLY A 120 -15.98 -13.33 6.56
C GLY A 120 -14.96 -13.79 5.51
N VAL A 121 -14.92 -13.18 4.33
CA VAL A 121 -13.89 -13.49 3.32
C VAL A 121 -12.55 -12.90 3.73
N VAL A 122 -11.46 -13.56 3.35
CA VAL A 122 -10.13 -12.96 3.46
C VAL A 122 -10.09 -11.72 2.56
N ASN A 123 -9.81 -10.58 3.17
CA ASN A 123 -9.69 -9.30 2.48
C ASN A 123 -8.33 -8.68 2.78
N MET A 124 -7.69 -8.09 1.77
CA MET A 124 -6.33 -7.59 1.89
C MET A 124 -6.09 -6.40 0.98
N MET A 125 -5.35 -5.40 1.46
CA MET A 125 -4.80 -4.33 0.61
C MET A 125 -3.34 -4.64 0.24
N SER A 126 -2.99 -4.47 -1.03
CA SER A 126 -1.64 -4.74 -1.54
C SER A 126 -0.68 -3.60 -1.18
N LEU A 127 -0.24 -3.57 0.07
CA LEU A 127 0.71 -2.63 0.66
C LEU A 127 2.14 -3.22 0.61
N SER A 128 2.72 -3.23 -0.58
CA SER A 128 3.95 -3.98 -0.87
C SER A 128 5.16 -3.59 0.00
N THR A 129 5.30 -2.32 0.37
CA THR A 129 6.43 -1.85 1.19
C THR A 129 6.41 -2.47 2.59
N ARG A 130 5.23 -2.62 3.21
CA ARG A 130 5.04 -3.32 4.48
C ARG A 130 5.62 -4.75 4.43
N PHE A 131 5.56 -5.42 3.28
CA PHE A 131 6.07 -6.77 3.07
C PHE A 131 7.53 -6.83 2.60
N GLY A 132 8.19 -5.67 2.48
CA GLY A 132 9.62 -5.59 2.25
C GLY A 132 10.42 -6.17 3.42
N ASN A 133 11.56 -6.79 3.14
CA ASN A 133 12.33 -7.54 4.13
C ASN A 133 12.75 -6.67 5.32
N ASP A 134 13.23 -5.45 5.05
CA ASP A 134 13.67 -4.52 6.09
C ASP A 134 12.49 -4.00 6.94
N CYS A 135 11.36 -3.71 6.31
CA CYS A 135 10.15 -3.32 7.00
C CYS A 135 9.63 -4.45 7.92
N GLN A 136 9.59 -5.69 7.42
CA GLN A 136 9.21 -6.86 8.23
C GLN A 136 10.18 -7.09 9.39
N TYR A 137 11.47 -6.87 9.17
CA TYR A 137 12.50 -6.99 10.22
C TYR A 137 12.28 -5.97 11.34
N LEU A 138 12.14 -4.68 10.99
CA LEU A 138 11.87 -3.63 11.98
C LEU A 138 10.54 -3.85 12.71
N GLY A 139 9.49 -4.25 12.00
CA GLY A 139 8.21 -4.55 12.63
C GLY A 139 8.23 -5.80 13.52
N ASN A 140 9.09 -6.79 13.26
CA ASN A 140 9.30 -7.92 14.17
C ASN A 140 10.04 -7.45 15.43
N LEU A 141 11.12 -6.66 15.29
CA LEU A 141 11.83 -6.09 16.43
C LEU A 141 10.91 -5.25 17.31
N ALA A 142 10.00 -4.46 16.72
CA ALA A 142 9.02 -3.67 17.47
C ALA A 142 8.06 -4.58 18.29
N ARG A 143 7.58 -5.67 17.70
CA ARG A 143 6.72 -6.66 18.40
C ARG A 143 7.46 -7.46 19.47
N ASP A 144 8.76 -7.64 19.31
CA ASP A 144 9.64 -8.30 20.28
C ASP A 144 10.16 -7.32 21.36
N ASP A 145 9.56 -6.13 21.47
CA ASP A 145 9.88 -5.06 22.45
C ASP A 145 11.35 -4.56 22.39
N TYR A 146 12.02 -4.74 21.25
CA TYR A 146 13.43 -4.34 21.09
C TYR A 146 13.66 -2.83 21.26
N PHE A 147 12.67 -2.02 20.86
CA PHE A 147 12.73 -0.56 20.92
C PHE A 147 12.21 0.01 22.23
N GLY A 148 11.64 -0.81 23.13
CA GLY A 148 10.83 -0.34 24.23
C GLY A 148 9.57 0.38 23.72
N GLU A 149 9.15 1.45 24.38
CA GLU A 149 8.05 2.28 23.93
C GLU A 149 8.46 3.07 22.67
N LEU A 150 7.84 2.77 21.52
CA LEU A 150 7.97 3.57 20.30
C LEU A 150 7.08 4.80 20.42
N TYR A 151 7.66 5.97 20.61
CA TYR A 151 6.93 7.22 20.84
C TYR A 151 6.94 8.18 19.66
N TYR A 152 7.83 7.98 18.66
CA TYR A 152 7.93 8.85 17.51
C TYR A 152 8.51 8.12 16.29
N ALA A 153 8.07 8.53 15.09
CA ALA A 153 8.66 8.10 13.83
C ALA A 153 8.72 9.24 12.82
N ARG A 154 9.64 9.13 11.85
CA ARG A 154 9.66 9.93 10.62
C ARG A 154 9.59 9.00 9.43
N ALA A 155 8.80 9.38 8.44
CA ALA A 155 8.59 8.61 7.23
C ALA A 155 8.69 9.52 6.00
N ARG A 156 9.67 9.31 5.13
CA ARG A 156 9.96 10.19 4.00
C ARG A 156 10.10 9.43 2.70
N SER A 157 9.42 9.92 1.67
CA SER A 157 9.57 9.48 0.28
C SER A 157 9.82 10.72 -0.59
N VAL A 158 11.07 11.05 -0.81
CA VAL A 158 11.49 12.26 -1.51
C VAL A 158 12.16 11.89 -2.83
N ARG A 159 11.69 12.47 -3.92
CA ARG A 159 12.33 12.37 -5.24
C ARG A 159 12.79 13.73 -5.72
N ARG A 160 13.94 13.75 -6.37
CA ARG A 160 14.43 14.92 -7.08
C ARG A 160 13.63 15.17 -8.37
N SER A 161 13.20 14.09 -9.03
CA SER A 161 12.40 14.10 -10.25
C SER A 161 11.69 12.75 -10.38
N GLY A 162 10.38 12.75 -10.47
CA GLY A 162 9.62 11.51 -10.46
C GLY A 162 8.12 11.67 -10.69
N ILE A 163 7.66 12.83 -11.19
CA ILE A 163 6.25 13.02 -11.56
C ILE A 163 5.91 12.09 -12.73
N PRO A 164 4.90 11.20 -12.58
CA PRO A 164 4.50 10.29 -13.66
C PRO A 164 3.70 11.01 -14.74
N ALA A 165 4.14 10.91 -16.01
CA ALA A 165 3.44 11.52 -17.16
C ALA A 165 2.72 10.49 -18.04
N TRP A 166 2.95 9.20 -17.82
CA TRP A 166 2.42 8.12 -18.67
C TRP A 166 0.95 7.78 -18.40
N ASN A 167 0.38 8.28 -17.32
CA ASN A 167 -1.03 8.11 -17.00
C ASN A 167 -1.54 9.38 -16.29
N LEU A 168 -2.48 10.08 -16.91
CA LEU A 168 -3.06 11.32 -16.39
C LEU A 168 -3.72 11.15 -15.02
N GLY A 169 -4.22 9.96 -14.67
CA GLY A 169 -4.81 9.69 -13.36
C GLY A 169 -3.88 9.95 -12.18
N PHE A 170 -2.54 9.93 -12.39
CA PHE A 170 -1.61 10.31 -11.32
C PHE A 170 -1.58 11.82 -11.06
N ILE A 171 -1.66 12.64 -12.10
CA ILE A 171 -1.45 14.09 -12.02
C ILE A 171 -2.76 14.90 -11.98
N GLN A 172 -3.90 14.24 -12.03
CA GLN A 172 -5.22 14.84 -11.93
C GLN A 172 -5.81 14.64 -10.52
N LYS A 173 -6.93 15.28 -10.26
CA LYS A 173 -7.68 15.18 -9.00
C LYS A 173 -7.89 13.72 -8.61
N GLY A 174 -7.57 13.39 -7.36
CA GLY A 174 -7.57 12.00 -6.86
C GLY A 174 -6.25 11.25 -7.03
N GLY A 175 -5.26 11.83 -7.75
CA GLY A 175 -3.87 11.41 -7.80
C GLY A 175 -3.02 12.16 -6.76
N GLY A 176 -1.75 12.41 -7.09
CA GLY A 176 -0.81 13.19 -6.29
C GLY A 176 0.31 12.36 -5.65
N ALA A 177 1.36 13.07 -5.26
CA ALA A 177 2.56 12.49 -4.67
C ALA A 177 2.25 11.73 -3.39
N PHE A 178 1.33 12.26 -2.58
CA PHE A 178 1.01 11.68 -1.29
C PHE A 178 0.24 10.36 -1.43
N ARG A 179 -0.76 10.31 -2.32
CA ARG A 179 -1.52 9.08 -2.60
C ARG A 179 -0.71 8.02 -3.36
N ASP A 180 0.28 8.44 -4.16
CA ASP A 180 1.11 7.49 -4.91
C ASP A 180 2.29 6.95 -4.09
N MET A 181 3.08 7.84 -3.48
CA MET A 181 4.33 7.51 -2.79
C MET A 181 4.21 7.60 -1.27
N GLY A 182 3.51 8.62 -0.77
CA GLY A 182 3.32 8.85 0.66
C GLY A 182 2.63 7.67 1.36
N VAL A 183 1.68 7.04 0.69
CA VAL A 183 0.97 5.84 1.19
C VAL A 183 1.92 4.74 1.65
N HIS A 184 3.05 4.54 0.94
CA HIS A 184 3.98 3.47 1.24
C HIS A 184 4.76 3.70 2.54
N VAL A 185 5.28 4.92 2.73
CA VAL A 185 6.05 5.26 3.95
C VAL A 185 5.13 5.46 5.14
N LEU A 186 3.96 6.08 4.95
CA LEU A 186 2.93 6.24 5.97
C LEU A 186 2.48 4.90 6.52
N ASP A 187 2.04 4.01 5.65
CA ASP A 187 1.57 2.68 6.01
C ASP A 187 2.62 1.86 6.76
N SER A 188 3.85 1.85 6.22
CA SER A 188 4.93 1.06 6.81
C SER A 188 5.34 1.58 8.17
N ALA A 189 5.46 2.91 8.36
CA ALA A 189 5.78 3.50 9.65
C ALA A 189 4.67 3.24 10.68
N TRP A 190 3.41 3.45 10.31
CA TRP A 190 2.26 3.19 11.16
C TRP A 190 2.18 1.71 11.59
N TRP A 191 2.45 0.79 10.67
CA TRP A 191 2.47 -0.65 10.97
C TRP A 191 3.62 -1.04 11.92
N ILE A 192 4.82 -0.45 11.77
CA ILE A 192 5.94 -0.71 12.68
C ILE A 192 5.66 -0.12 14.07
N LEU A 193 5.00 1.05 14.15
CA LEU A 193 4.56 1.67 15.41
C LEU A 193 3.51 0.84 16.18
N GLY A 194 3.04 -0.27 15.64
CA GLY A 194 2.06 -1.15 16.28
C GLY A 194 0.60 -0.78 15.98
N LEU A 195 0.36 -0.01 14.91
CA LEU A 195 -0.99 0.39 14.45
C LEU A 195 -1.76 1.26 15.47
N PRO A 196 -1.14 2.26 16.12
CA PRO A 196 -1.86 3.09 17.08
C PRO A 196 -3.00 3.84 16.39
N LYS A 197 -4.11 4.09 17.11
CA LYS A 197 -5.26 4.81 16.57
C LYS A 197 -4.88 6.25 16.25
N PRO A 198 -5.03 6.73 14.99
CA PRO A 198 -4.80 8.13 14.65
C PRO A 198 -5.90 9.02 15.26
N ILE A 199 -5.49 10.18 15.77
CA ILE A 199 -6.39 11.16 16.42
C ILE A 199 -6.56 12.37 15.52
N ALA A 200 -5.47 12.99 15.08
CA ALA A 200 -5.51 14.22 14.32
C ALA A 200 -4.29 14.37 13.42
N VAL A 201 -4.42 15.22 12.41
CA VAL A 201 -3.36 15.51 11.44
C VAL A 201 -3.31 17.01 11.10
N LEU A 202 -2.08 17.53 11.01
CA LEU A 202 -1.80 18.86 10.47
C LEU A 202 -0.83 18.74 9.32
N GLY A 203 -1.17 19.29 8.14
CA GLY A 203 -0.39 19.09 6.94
C GLY A 203 -0.26 20.34 6.05
N ALA A 204 0.68 20.22 5.12
CA ALA A 204 0.86 21.13 3.99
C ALA A 204 1.05 20.32 2.70
N ALA A 205 0.42 20.75 1.61
CA ALA A 205 0.51 20.13 0.31
C ALA A 205 0.41 21.18 -0.81
N GLY A 206 0.80 20.81 -2.00
CA GLY A 206 0.65 21.67 -3.17
C GLY A 206 1.39 21.16 -4.39
N ALA A 207 1.40 21.99 -5.44
CA ALA A 207 2.06 21.71 -6.70
C ALA A 207 3.03 22.85 -7.05
N LYS A 208 4.31 22.56 -7.13
CA LYS A 208 5.38 23.55 -7.39
C LYS A 208 6.17 23.27 -8.67
N PHE A 209 6.21 22.04 -9.11
CA PHE A 209 6.97 21.58 -10.27
C PHE A 209 6.05 21.14 -11.41
N GLY A 210 5.07 20.30 -11.12
CA GLY A 210 4.19 19.68 -12.12
C GLY A 210 3.52 20.67 -13.06
N PRO A 211 2.82 21.72 -12.58
CA PRO A 211 2.18 22.72 -13.44
C PRO A 211 3.15 23.53 -14.32
N ARG A 212 4.44 23.50 -14.01
CA ARG A 212 5.52 24.16 -14.78
C ARG A 212 6.16 23.24 -15.81
N GLY A 213 5.69 21.99 -15.93
CA GLY A 213 6.29 20.98 -16.81
C GLY A 213 7.62 20.45 -16.30
N LEU A 214 7.97 20.66 -15.03
CA LEU A 214 9.27 20.31 -14.45
C LEU A 214 9.12 19.12 -13.48
N GLY A 215 10.24 18.44 -13.18
CA GLY A 215 10.29 17.38 -12.19
C GLY A 215 9.65 16.06 -12.63
N TYR A 216 9.36 15.88 -13.90
CA TYR A 216 8.82 14.65 -14.44
C TYR A 216 9.88 13.54 -14.48
N TRP A 217 9.43 12.30 -14.62
CA TRP A 217 10.26 11.10 -14.53
C TRP A 217 11.55 11.21 -15.35
N ASN A 218 12.66 10.79 -14.77
CA ASN A 218 14.00 10.89 -15.35
C ASN A 218 14.48 12.32 -15.68
N GLY A 219 13.97 13.35 -14.99
CA GLY A 219 14.36 14.74 -15.21
C GLY A 219 13.84 15.33 -16.54
N THR A 220 12.91 14.66 -17.20
CA THR A 220 12.34 15.14 -18.45
C THR A 220 11.40 16.33 -18.22
N LYS A 221 11.27 17.18 -19.22
CA LYS A 221 10.22 18.21 -19.26
C LYS A 221 8.97 17.59 -19.90
N ALA A 222 7.81 17.72 -19.25
CA ALA A 222 6.58 17.22 -19.84
C ALA A 222 6.12 18.08 -21.03
N PRO A 223 5.45 17.48 -22.04
CA PRO A 223 4.73 18.22 -23.07
C PRO A 223 3.65 19.12 -22.46
N LYS A 224 3.35 20.23 -23.14
CA LYS A 224 2.40 21.24 -22.66
C LYS A 224 1.00 20.67 -22.42
N GLU A 225 0.54 19.81 -23.30
CA GLU A 225 -0.74 19.10 -23.23
C GLU A 225 -0.88 18.16 -22.02
N ILE A 226 0.23 17.83 -21.37
CA ILE A 226 0.26 17.03 -20.13
C ILE A 226 0.24 17.94 -18.91
N TYR A 227 1.20 18.89 -18.80
CA TYR A 227 1.32 19.67 -17.58
C TYR A 227 0.20 20.72 -17.40
N GLU A 228 -0.48 21.15 -18.48
CA GLU A 228 -1.68 22.00 -18.37
C GLU A 228 -2.89 21.27 -17.76
N LYS A 229 -2.84 19.94 -17.69
CA LYS A 229 -3.88 19.12 -17.02
C LYS A 229 -3.51 18.74 -15.59
N TYR A 230 -2.43 19.31 -15.06
CA TYR A 230 -1.97 19.02 -13.72
C TYR A 230 -2.93 19.61 -12.67
N ASP A 231 -3.52 18.76 -11.83
CA ASP A 231 -4.50 19.12 -10.80
C ASP A 231 -4.38 18.20 -9.58
N SER A 232 -3.15 18.06 -9.07
CA SER A 232 -2.87 17.26 -7.87
C SER A 232 -1.67 17.81 -7.12
N ASP A 233 -1.34 17.25 -5.97
CA ASP A 233 -0.12 17.58 -5.25
C ASP A 233 1.13 16.97 -5.94
N ASP A 234 2.25 17.70 -5.98
CA ASP A 234 3.58 17.15 -6.25
C ASP A 234 4.43 17.05 -4.98
N TYR A 235 3.93 17.61 -3.87
CA TYR A 235 4.44 17.39 -2.53
C TYR A 235 3.31 17.46 -1.50
N ALA A 236 3.46 16.68 -0.46
CA ALA A 236 2.68 16.79 0.77
C ALA A 236 3.51 16.30 1.96
N GLY A 237 3.27 16.87 3.11
CA GLY A 237 3.87 16.43 4.37
C GLY A 237 3.13 17.02 5.56
N GLY A 238 3.32 16.39 6.70
CA GLY A 238 2.64 16.82 7.91
C GLY A 238 2.98 15.97 9.12
N PHE A 239 2.20 16.17 10.15
CA PHE A 239 2.32 15.49 11.42
C PHE A 239 1.01 14.82 11.80
N ILE A 240 1.07 13.58 12.21
CA ILE A 240 -0.06 12.80 12.69
C ILE A 240 0.16 12.48 14.16
N THR A 241 -0.85 12.74 14.98
CA THR A 241 -0.90 12.34 16.38
C THR A 241 -1.75 11.09 16.55
N PHE A 242 -1.32 10.20 17.43
CA PHE A 242 -1.99 8.96 17.73
C PHE A 242 -2.31 8.86 19.22
N GLU A 243 -3.20 7.94 19.58
CA GLU A 243 -3.44 7.57 21.00
C GLU A 243 -2.13 7.19 21.68
N GLY A 244 -2.03 7.47 22.98
CA GLY A 244 -0.82 7.23 23.76
C GLY A 244 0.27 8.29 23.57
N GLY A 245 0.04 9.36 22.81
CA GLY A 245 1.02 10.43 22.57
C GLY A 245 2.07 10.12 21.51
N VAL A 246 1.88 9.06 20.73
CA VAL A 246 2.77 8.71 19.63
C VAL A 246 2.64 9.73 18.50
N GLY A 247 3.75 10.13 17.88
CA GLY A 247 3.81 11.08 16.77
C GLY A 247 4.46 10.50 15.53
N LEU A 248 3.94 10.87 14.35
CA LEU A 248 4.52 10.53 13.06
C LEU A 248 4.64 11.77 12.17
N GLN A 249 5.87 12.14 11.82
CA GLN A 249 6.14 13.07 10.73
C GLN A 249 6.17 12.29 9.41
N VAL A 250 5.38 12.72 8.42
CA VAL A 250 5.33 12.08 7.11
C VAL A 250 5.53 13.08 5.99
N GLU A 251 6.31 12.71 4.96
CA GLU A 251 6.61 13.55 3.81
C GLU A 251 6.65 12.73 2.52
N SER A 252 6.09 13.30 1.45
CA SER A 252 6.15 12.72 0.11
C SER A 252 6.33 13.81 -0.95
N PHE A 253 7.35 13.67 -1.78
CA PHE A 253 7.70 14.61 -2.85
C PHE A 253 7.97 13.84 -4.14
N TRP A 254 7.23 14.10 -5.18
CA TRP A 254 7.56 13.60 -6.52
C TRP A 254 8.69 14.38 -7.17
N ALA A 255 8.81 15.67 -6.82
CA ALA A 255 9.87 16.54 -7.32
C ALA A 255 10.34 17.52 -6.23
N SER A 256 11.65 17.70 -6.14
CA SER A 256 12.25 18.59 -5.15
C SER A 256 13.67 18.99 -5.56
N HIS A 257 14.26 19.95 -4.86
CA HIS A 257 15.69 20.26 -4.91
C HIS A 257 16.47 19.56 -3.78
N GLN A 258 16.01 18.34 -3.41
CA GLN A 258 16.67 17.49 -2.42
C GLN A 258 17.14 16.18 -3.07
N PRO A 259 18.10 15.46 -2.48
CA PRO A 259 18.44 14.10 -2.88
C PRO A 259 17.22 13.16 -2.82
N ASN A 260 17.26 12.07 -3.61
CA ASN A 260 16.28 11.01 -3.46
C ASN A 260 16.43 10.35 -2.10
N GLU A 261 15.30 10.15 -1.42
CA GLU A 261 15.25 9.49 -0.12
C GLU A 261 13.99 8.62 -0.03
N PHE A 262 14.15 7.44 0.54
CA PHE A 262 13.05 6.60 0.99
C PHE A 262 13.43 6.07 2.38
N GLN A 263 12.88 6.67 3.43
CA GLN A 263 13.36 6.47 4.78
C GLN A 263 12.22 6.34 5.79
N ILE A 264 12.41 5.44 6.75
CA ILE A 264 11.66 5.39 8.00
C ILE A 264 12.66 5.41 9.14
N GLU A 265 12.46 6.32 10.09
CA GLU A 265 13.25 6.46 11.31
C GLU A 265 12.33 6.20 12.51
N LEU A 266 12.80 5.39 13.44
CA LEU A 266 12.08 4.98 14.64
C LEU A 266 12.78 5.49 15.88
N PHE A 267 12.00 6.00 16.83
CA PHE A 267 12.47 6.51 18.11
C PHE A 267 11.75 5.76 19.23
N GLY A 268 12.49 4.95 19.95
CA GLY A 268 12.01 4.20 21.12
C GLY A 268 12.82 4.51 22.36
N THR A 269 12.31 4.11 23.52
CA THR A 269 12.95 4.38 24.82
C THR A 269 14.20 3.56 25.03
N GLU A 270 14.33 2.39 24.43
CA GLU A 270 15.48 1.48 24.56
C GLU A 270 16.38 1.48 23.33
N ALA A 271 15.81 1.72 22.15
CA ALA A 271 16.54 1.75 20.89
C ALA A 271 15.82 2.58 19.82
N GLY A 272 16.55 2.94 18.76
CA GLY A 272 16.01 3.54 17.55
C GLY A 272 16.49 2.79 16.31
N ALA A 273 15.96 3.19 15.14
CA ALA A 273 16.37 2.62 13.86
C ALA A 273 16.23 3.59 12.70
N THR A 274 17.03 3.34 11.65
CA THR A 274 16.80 3.83 10.28
C THR A 274 16.62 2.65 9.35
N MET A 275 15.76 2.80 8.33
CA MET A 275 15.50 1.72 7.37
C MET A 275 16.46 1.74 6.17
N SER A 276 16.90 2.92 5.74
CA SER A 276 17.76 3.07 4.55
C SER A 276 18.89 4.09 4.79
N PRO A 277 20.14 3.68 5.12
CA PRO A 277 20.56 2.30 5.36
C PRO A 277 19.92 1.72 6.61
N LEU A 278 19.75 0.38 6.63
CA LEU A 278 19.17 -0.31 7.78
C LEU A 278 20.18 -0.34 8.94
N ARG A 279 19.91 0.46 9.97
CA ARG A 279 20.72 0.55 11.18
C ARG A 279 19.87 0.58 12.43
N LEU A 280 20.41 0.05 13.51
CA LEU A 280 19.82 0.08 14.85
C LEU A 280 20.75 0.89 15.75
N TYR A 281 20.18 1.70 16.62
CA TYR A 281 20.87 2.59 17.54
C TYR A 281 20.40 2.30 18.96
N ARG A 282 21.31 2.11 19.89
CA ARG A 282 20.96 1.94 21.30
C ARG A 282 22.06 2.46 22.22
N THR A 283 21.74 2.54 23.50
CA THR A 283 22.70 2.79 24.56
C THR A 283 22.87 1.51 25.37
N ASP A 284 24.11 1.08 25.57
CA ASP A 284 24.40 -0.10 26.38
C ASP A 284 24.18 0.16 27.89
N LYS A 285 24.31 -0.88 28.72
CA LYS A 285 24.15 -0.78 30.19
C LYS A 285 25.17 0.10 30.88
N LYS A 286 26.26 0.50 30.18
CA LYS A 286 27.31 1.42 30.69
C LYS A 286 27.06 2.86 30.25
N GLY A 287 26.05 3.12 29.41
CA GLY A 287 25.75 4.42 28.83
C GLY A 287 26.51 4.70 27.53
N GLU A 288 27.15 3.69 26.92
CA GLU A 288 27.88 3.86 25.66
C GLU A 288 26.91 3.69 24.46
N PHE A 289 27.10 4.53 23.43
CA PHE A 289 26.31 4.46 22.20
C PHE A 289 26.78 3.29 21.32
N GLU A 290 25.84 2.52 20.85
CA GLU A 290 26.06 1.42 19.91
C GLU A 290 25.29 1.65 18.60
N ASP A 291 26.02 1.68 17.48
CA ASP A 291 25.48 1.69 16.12
C ASP A 291 25.62 0.28 15.53
N ILE A 292 24.51 -0.37 15.22
CA ILE A 292 24.49 -1.77 14.78
C ILE A 292 23.95 -1.83 13.34
N ASP A 293 24.70 -2.41 12.42
CA ASP A 293 24.17 -2.70 11.09
C ASP A 293 23.03 -3.72 11.17
N GLY A 294 21.87 -3.35 10.71
CA GLY A 294 20.71 -4.25 10.68
C GLY A 294 20.97 -5.44 9.75
N LYS A 295 20.67 -6.63 10.23
CA LYS A 295 20.84 -7.90 9.47
C LYS A 295 19.52 -8.66 9.45
N PRO A 296 18.59 -8.29 8.57
CA PRO A 296 17.33 -9.01 8.45
C PRO A 296 17.61 -10.47 8.01
N PRO A 297 16.85 -11.43 8.54
CA PRO A 297 16.94 -12.81 8.07
C PRO A 297 16.59 -12.88 6.58
N LYS A 298 17.19 -13.83 5.88
CA LYS A 298 16.87 -14.02 4.46
C LYS A 298 15.38 -14.33 4.30
N SER A 299 14.70 -13.53 3.49
CA SER A 299 13.30 -13.78 3.18
C SER A 299 13.11 -15.10 2.47
N LYS A 300 12.04 -15.84 2.81
CA LYS A 300 11.60 -17.01 2.04
C LYS A 300 11.04 -16.64 0.66
N TYR A 301 10.75 -15.37 0.44
CA TYR A 301 10.20 -14.82 -0.80
C TYR A 301 11.27 -14.07 -1.58
N GLY A 302 11.18 -14.10 -2.92
CA GLY A 302 12.13 -13.42 -3.80
C GLY A 302 12.01 -11.90 -3.82
N SER A 303 10.81 -11.38 -3.53
CA SER A 303 10.50 -9.95 -3.52
C SER A 303 9.36 -9.63 -2.56
N ALA A 304 9.14 -8.34 -2.30
CA ALA A 304 7.96 -7.87 -1.54
C ALA A 304 6.63 -8.27 -2.22
N TRP A 305 6.59 -8.29 -3.55
CA TRP A 305 5.43 -8.76 -4.31
C TRP A 305 5.15 -10.25 -4.09
N ASP A 306 6.19 -11.08 -4.05
CA ASP A 306 6.05 -12.51 -3.77
C ASP A 306 5.65 -12.72 -2.30
N ALA A 307 6.14 -11.87 -1.39
CA ALA A 307 5.81 -11.95 0.03
C ALA A 307 4.33 -11.63 0.27
N ILE A 308 3.78 -10.57 -0.36
CA ILE A 308 2.38 -10.21 -0.21
C ILE A 308 1.46 -11.25 -0.85
N ALA A 309 1.83 -11.76 -2.02
CA ALA A 309 1.10 -12.83 -2.71
C ALA A 309 1.08 -14.12 -1.86
N GLY A 310 2.22 -14.49 -1.28
CA GLY A 310 2.34 -15.64 -0.39
C GLY A 310 1.50 -15.49 0.86
N HIS A 311 1.54 -14.32 1.50
CA HIS A 311 0.76 -14.04 2.70
C HIS A 311 -0.76 -14.10 2.43
N PHE A 312 -1.23 -13.53 1.30
CA PHE A 312 -2.66 -13.62 0.93
C PHE A 312 -3.11 -15.07 0.77
N ILE A 313 -2.30 -15.92 0.12
CA ILE A 313 -2.58 -17.34 -0.05
C ILE A 313 -2.55 -18.07 1.30
N GLU A 314 -1.62 -17.75 2.19
CA GLU A 314 -1.53 -18.30 3.56
C GLU A 314 -2.77 -17.91 4.40
N CYS A 315 -3.24 -16.68 4.31
CA CYS A 315 -4.49 -16.27 4.97
C CYS A 315 -5.70 -17.11 4.52
N ILE A 316 -5.77 -17.47 3.23
CA ILE A 316 -6.89 -18.25 2.68
C ILE A 316 -6.79 -19.74 3.03
N LEU A 317 -5.59 -20.33 2.98
CA LEU A 317 -5.42 -21.76 3.11
C LEU A 317 -5.06 -22.25 4.49
N ASP A 318 -4.39 -21.41 5.28
CA ASP A 318 -3.78 -21.77 6.56
C ASP A 318 -4.35 -20.98 7.74
N ASP A 319 -5.39 -20.15 7.50
CA ASP A 319 -6.07 -19.31 8.50
C ASP A 319 -5.10 -18.35 9.24
N VAL A 320 -4.08 -17.86 8.52
CA VAL A 320 -3.13 -16.90 9.07
C VAL A 320 -3.78 -15.53 9.14
N THR A 321 -3.64 -14.85 10.28
CA THR A 321 -4.15 -13.48 10.45
C THR A 321 -3.57 -12.53 9.39
N CYS A 322 -4.45 -11.83 8.67
CA CYS A 322 -4.06 -10.92 7.62
C CYS A 322 -3.30 -9.70 8.18
N LYS A 323 -2.06 -9.51 7.74
CA LYS A 323 -1.23 -8.36 8.17
C LYS A 323 -1.64 -7.03 7.54
N ALA A 324 -2.44 -7.04 6.49
CA ALA A 324 -2.86 -5.84 5.76
C ALA A 324 -4.34 -5.93 5.33
N PRO A 325 -5.29 -6.15 6.25
CA PRO A 325 -6.72 -6.18 5.91
C PRO A 325 -7.16 -4.85 5.28
N LEU A 326 -8.27 -4.84 4.54
CA LEU A 326 -8.81 -3.62 3.91
C LEU A 326 -9.08 -2.51 4.93
N ARG A 327 -9.40 -2.84 6.19
CA ARG A 327 -9.54 -1.87 7.29
C ARG A 327 -8.27 -1.04 7.48
N HIS A 328 -7.07 -1.63 7.40
CA HIS A 328 -5.82 -0.85 7.44
C HIS A 328 -5.71 0.12 6.26
N GLY A 329 -6.18 -0.30 5.08
CA GLY A 329 -6.27 0.56 3.90
C GLY A 329 -7.20 1.76 4.12
N LEU A 330 -8.34 1.55 4.75
CA LEU A 330 -9.29 2.62 5.12
C LEU A 330 -8.63 3.64 6.07
N ILE A 331 -7.96 3.17 7.14
CA ILE A 331 -7.32 4.05 8.12
C ILE A 331 -6.18 4.85 7.47
N VAL A 332 -5.36 4.20 6.64
CA VAL A 332 -4.32 4.89 5.87
C VAL A 332 -4.92 5.94 4.93
N GLN A 333 -6.04 5.64 4.28
CA GLN A 333 -6.74 6.60 3.43
C GLN A 333 -7.29 7.78 4.25
N GLN A 334 -7.86 7.55 5.42
CA GLN A 334 -8.34 8.60 6.32
C GLN A 334 -7.20 9.53 6.76
N MET A 335 -6.05 8.98 7.14
CA MET A 335 -4.86 9.79 7.47
C MET A 335 -4.38 10.63 6.28
N MET A 336 -4.35 10.05 5.07
CA MET A 336 -3.94 10.77 3.86
C MET A 336 -4.90 11.89 3.49
N GLU A 337 -6.20 11.61 3.47
CA GLU A 337 -7.22 12.60 3.12
C GLU A 337 -7.33 13.69 4.17
N GLY A 338 -7.22 13.33 5.44
CA GLY A 338 -7.15 14.28 6.55
C GLY A 338 -5.98 15.26 6.39
N LEU A 339 -4.78 14.76 6.04
CA LEU A 339 -3.60 15.60 5.79
C LEU A 339 -3.81 16.56 4.62
N LEU A 340 -4.33 16.07 3.50
CA LEU A 340 -4.60 16.90 2.34
C LEU A 340 -5.69 17.94 2.63
N LYS A 341 -6.75 17.58 3.35
CA LYS A 341 -7.79 18.51 3.82
C LYS A 341 -7.23 19.55 4.80
N SER A 342 -6.33 19.14 5.69
CA SER A 342 -5.62 20.06 6.58
C SER A 342 -4.81 21.09 5.80
N ALA A 343 -4.10 20.65 4.75
CA ALA A 343 -3.34 21.53 3.87
C ALA A 343 -4.23 22.56 3.13
N GLU A 344 -5.45 22.17 2.72
CA GLU A 344 -6.42 23.05 2.07
C GLU A 344 -7.00 24.08 3.03
N THR A 345 -7.30 23.68 4.27
CA THR A 345 -7.97 24.53 5.26
C THR A 345 -7.03 25.33 6.15
N GLY A 346 -5.75 24.95 6.20
CA GLY A 346 -4.75 25.50 7.10
C GLY A 346 -5.01 25.21 8.58
N ARG A 347 -5.78 24.15 8.89
CA ARG A 347 -6.20 23.76 10.23
C ARG A 347 -5.96 22.27 10.47
N GLU A 348 -5.84 21.91 11.73
CA GLU A 348 -5.87 20.51 12.17
C GLU A 348 -7.19 19.84 11.74
N VAL A 349 -7.09 18.57 11.35
CA VAL A 349 -8.24 17.71 11.01
C VAL A 349 -8.23 16.51 11.95
N GLU A 350 -9.32 16.33 12.69
CA GLU A 350 -9.55 15.13 13.48
C GLU A 350 -9.80 13.91 12.58
N ILE A 351 -9.31 12.76 13.00
CA ILE A 351 -9.47 11.48 12.29
C ILE A 351 -10.35 10.58 13.14
N ASP A 352 -11.54 10.27 12.64
CA ASP A 352 -12.45 9.30 13.24
C ASP A 352 -12.18 7.90 12.67
N ALA A 353 -11.09 7.29 13.14
CA ALA A 353 -10.73 5.94 12.75
C ALA A 353 -11.12 4.95 13.85
N ALA A 354 -12.03 4.03 13.53
CA ALA A 354 -12.29 2.88 14.38
C ALA A 354 -11.17 1.84 14.17
N VAL A 355 -10.15 1.90 15.01
CA VAL A 355 -9.17 0.80 15.16
C VAL A 355 -9.75 -0.13 16.24
N GLU A 356 -10.09 -1.36 15.89
CA GLU A 356 -10.39 -2.38 16.87
C GLU A 356 -9.07 -2.80 17.56
N ALA A 357 -9.13 -2.89 18.88
CA ALA A 357 -8.02 -3.29 19.73
C ALA A 357 -7.64 -4.77 19.53
#